data_a5e6ace3ac0bac70341d38f2f2b6d329
#
_entry.id   a5e6ace3ac0bac70341d38f2f2b6d329
#
_cell.length_a   1.000
_cell.length_b   1.000
_cell.length_c   1.000
_cell.angle_alpha   90.00
_cell.angle_beta   90.00
_cell.angle_gamma   90.00
#
_symmetry.space_group_name_H-M   'P 1'
#
loop_
_entity.id
_entity.type
_entity.pdbx_description
1 polymer ?
#
loop_
_entity_poly.entity_id
_entity_poly.type
_entity_poly.pdbx_seq_one_letter_code
_entity_poly.pdbx_strand_id
1 'polypeptide(L)'
;MRIVDFHNHYYPPVYVDALKTSKSAVKVTYDDDGNPCVHYPGDYNILVPGHRDIDYREQVLIEHGVDTQVLSFTTPGVHVEAPALAVELAQQINDAFARVVRQKKGLFTSLATLPLNDPAESVKERERAM
;
A
#
# COMPACT_ATOMS: atom_id res chain seq x y z
N MET A 1 11.90 25.97 -3.47
CA MET A 1 10.50 25.61 -3.10
C MET A 1 10.50 24.11 -2.85
N ARG A 2 9.90 23.65 -1.77
CA ARG A 2 9.80 22.20 -1.47
C ARG A 2 8.57 21.61 -2.15
N ILE A 3 8.75 20.50 -2.89
CA ILE A 3 7.67 19.79 -3.59
C ILE A 3 7.31 18.55 -2.80
N VAL A 4 6.05 18.44 -2.38
CA VAL A 4 5.52 17.28 -1.63
C VAL A 4 4.38 16.67 -2.41
N ASP A 5 4.52 15.38 -2.78
CA ASP A 5 3.47 14.62 -3.44
C ASP A 5 2.62 13.88 -2.41
N PHE A 6 1.34 14.29 -2.30
CA PHE A 6 0.35 13.69 -1.40
C PHE A 6 -0.61 12.71 -2.10
N HIS A 7 -0.69 12.74 -3.43
CA HIS A 7 -1.64 11.91 -4.14
C HIS A 7 -0.94 10.84 -4.97
N ASN A 8 -0.65 9.76 -4.32
CA ASN A 8 -0.08 8.57 -4.95
C ASN A 8 -0.59 7.30 -4.28
N HIS A 9 -0.38 6.17 -4.93
CA HIS A 9 -0.83 4.87 -4.45
C HIS A 9 0.34 3.91 -4.46
N TYR A 10 0.60 3.25 -3.33
CA TYR A 10 1.65 2.25 -3.21
C TYR A 10 1.09 0.96 -2.61
N TYR A 11 1.30 -0.14 -3.32
CA TYR A 11 0.93 -1.48 -2.92
C TYR A 11 2.20 -2.25 -2.56
N PRO A 12 2.53 -2.41 -1.29
CA PRO A 12 3.73 -3.14 -0.91
C PRO A 12 3.62 -4.60 -1.35
N PRO A 13 4.72 -5.23 -1.81
CA PRO A 13 4.70 -6.61 -2.31
C PRO A 13 4.05 -7.60 -1.35
N VAL A 14 4.25 -7.41 -0.04
CA VAL A 14 3.64 -8.25 1.01
C VAL A 14 2.10 -8.32 0.91
N TYR A 15 1.44 -7.24 0.50
CA TYR A 15 0.00 -7.23 0.29
C TYR A 15 -0.41 -8.18 -0.85
N VAL A 16 0.24 -8.04 -2.01
CA VAL A 16 -0.04 -8.88 -3.18
C VAL A 16 0.21 -10.37 -2.87
N ASP A 17 1.27 -10.67 -2.14
CA ASP A 17 1.62 -12.04 -1.76
C ASP A 17 0.62 -12.62 -0.77
N ALA A 18 0.15 -11.83 0.18
CA ALA A 18 -0.89 -12.25 1.13
C ALA A 18 -2.21 -12.57 0.40
N LEU A 19 -2.61 -11.79 -0.59
CA LEU A 19 -3.82 -12.04 -1.38
C LEU A 19 -3.77 -13.36 -2.15
N LYS A 20 -2.60 -13.81 -2.60
CA LYS A 20 -2.43 -15.08 -3.33
C LYS A 20 -2.66 -16.30 -2.44
N THR A 21 -2.40 -16.18 -1.15
CA THR A 21 -2.38 -17.31 -0.20
C THR A 21 -3.56 -17.34 0.75
N SER A 22 -4.30 -16.25 0.87
CA SER A 22 -5.45 -16.11 1.78
C SER A 22 -6.77 -16.40 1.08
N LYS A 23 -7.83 -16.64 1.88
CA LYS A 23 -9.23 -16.67 1.41
C LYS A 23 -9.75 -15.25 1.22
N SER A 24 -9.08 -14.49 0.38
CA SER A 24 -9.39 -13.09 0.13
C SER A 24 -10.64 -12.93 -0.73
N ALA A 25 -11.40 -11.87 -0.50
CA ALA A 25 -12.45 -11.40 -1.42
C ALA A 25 -11.84 -10.79 -2.69
N VAL A 26 -10.59 -10.36 -2.60
CA VAL A 26 -9.81 -9.77 -3.70
C VAL A 26 -9.03 -10.86 -4.42
N LYS A 27 -9.04 -10.82 -5.76
CA LYS A 27 -8.31 -11.78 -6.60
C LYS A 27 -7.16 -11.12 -7.31
N VAL A 28 -6.05 -11.85 -7.47
CA VAL A 28 -4.88 -11.40 -8.21
C VAL A 28 -4.74 -12.21 -9.48
N THR A 29 -4.64 -11.52 -10.62
CA THR A 29 -4.22 -12.06 -11.92
C THR A 29 -2.99 -11.31 -12.40
N TYR A 30 -2.53 -11.56 -13.62
CA TYR A 30 -1.40 -10.86 -14.22
C TYR A 30 -1.77 -10.44 -15.65
N ASP A 31 -1.34 -9.26 -16.06
CA ASP A 31 -1.43 -8.81 -17.44
C ASP A 31 -0.33 -9.42 -18.32
N ASP A 32 -0.31 -9.07 -19.61
CA ASP A 32 0.66 -9.59 -20.58
C ASP A 32 2.10 -9.13 -20.29
N ASP A 33 2.26 -8.01 -19.56
CA ASP A 33 3.55 -7.48 -19.14
C ASP A 33 4.01 -8.03 -17.77
N GLY A 34 3.22 -8.92 -17.17
CA GLY A 34 3.50 -9.55 -15.88
C GLY A 34 3.18 -8.65 -14.67
N ASN A 35 2.45 -7.56 -14.85
CA ASN A 35 2.01 -6.75 -13.72
C ASN A 35 0.85 -7.41 -12.98
N PRO A 36 0.86 -7.42 -11.64
CA PRO A 36 -0.28 -7.89 -10.87
C PRO A 36 -1.52 -7.04 -11.14
N CYS A 37 -2.66 -7.69 -11.38
CA CYS A 37 -3.98 -7.08 -11.50
C CYS A 37 -4.80 -7.47 -10.27
N VAL A 38 -5.17 -6.51 -9.46
CA VAL A 38 -5.92 -6.68 -8.21
C VAL A 38 -7.40 -6.42 -8.50
N HIS A 39 -8.22 -7.48 -8.51
CA HIS A 39 -9.64 -7.42 -8.82
C HIS A 39 -10.48 -7.40 -7.54
N TYR A 40 -11.46 -6.50 -7.51
CA TYR A 40 -12.43 -6.37 -6.43
C TYR A 40 -13.82 -6.04 -7.00
N PRO A 41 -14.91 -6.11 -6.21
CA PRO A 41 -16.24 -5.88 -6.75
C PRO A 41 -16.37 -4.54 -7.48
N GLY A 42 -16.66 -4.64 -8.78
CA GLY A 42 -16.94 -3.49 -9.66
C GLY A 42 -15.72 -2.88 -10.35
N ASP A 43 -14.46 -3.26 -10.01
CA ASP A 43 -13.27 -2.65 -10.62
C ASP A 43 -12.01 -3.50 -10.44
N TYR A 44 -10.88 -3.02 -10.99
CA TYR A 44 -9.56 -3.60 -10.79
C TYR A 44 -8.45 -2.56 -10.92
N ASN A 45 -7.30 -2.83 -10.31
CA ASN A 45 -6.09 -2.01 -10.43
C ASN A 45 -4.95 -2.83 -11.04
N ILE A 46 -4.29 -2.30 -12.07
CA ILE A 46 -3.03 -2.85 -12.59
C ILE A 46 -1.87 -2.21 -11.82
N LEU A 47 -1.07 -3.05 -11.16
CA LEU A 47 0.05 -2.59 -10.34
C LEU A 47 1.33 -2.50 -11.18
N VAL A 48 1.42 -1.48 -12.01
CA VAL A 48 2.65 -1.15 -12.76
C VAL A 48 3.82 -0.85 -11.81
N PRO A 49 5.09 -0.85 -12.28
CA PRO A 49 6.26 -0.63 -11.41
C PRO A 49 6.11 0.56 -10.45
N GLY A 50 5.58 1.69 -10.92
CA GLY A 50 5.34 2.86 -10.07
C GLY A 50 4.37 2.63 -8.91
N HIS A 51 3.53 1.60 -8.95
CA HIS A 51 2.62 1.26 -7.85
C HIS A 51 3.19 0.26 -6.83
N ARG A 52 4.26 -0.47 -7.15
CA ARG A 52 4.73 -1.60 -6.34
C ARG A 52 6.23 -1.66 -6.08
N ASP A 53 7.03 -0.92 -6.87
CA ASP A 53 8.48 -0.91 -6.79
C ASP A 53 8.98 0.42 -6.20
N ILE A 54 9.53 0.35 -4.99
CA ILE A 54 9.95 1.55 -4.26
C ILE A 54 11.25 2.14 -4.81
N ASP A 55 12.13 1.30 -5.38
CA ASP A 55 13.38 1.76 -5.96
C ASP A 55 13.12 2.46 -7.32
N TYR A 56 12.19 1.93 -8.11
CA TYR A 56 11.69 2.61 -9.31
C TYR A 56 11.08 3.98 -8.95
N ARG A 57 10.24 4.05 -7.91
CA ARG A 57 9.67 5.32 -7.42
C ARG A 57 10.73 6.32 -7.02
N GLU A 58 11.71 5.90 -6.23
CA GLU A 58 12.81 6.76 -5.81
C GLU A 58 13.50 7.41 -7.00
N GLN A 59 13.83 6.64 -8.03
CA GLN A 59 14.45 7.15 -9.24
C GLN A 59 13.60 8.22 -9.93
N VAL A 60 12.30 7.93 -10.12
CA VAL A 60 11.35 8.86 -10.76
C VAL A 60 11.19 10.15 -9.94
N LEU A 61 11.07 10.06 -8.62
CA LEU A 61 10.93 11.23 -7.75
C LEU A 61 12.16 12.12 -7.80
N ILE A 62 13.35 11.54 -7.77
CA ILE A 62 14.64 12.27 -7.88
C ILE A 62 14.74 12.96 -9.24
N GLU A 63 14.44 12.24 -10.32
CA GLU A 63 14.50 12.77 -11.70
C GLU A 63 13.56 13.97 -11.89
N HIS A 64 12.38 13.95 -11.23
CA HIS A 64 11.37 15.01 -11.34
C HIS A 64 11.46 16.07 -10.24
N GLY A 65 12.47 16.00 -9.38
CA GLY A 65 12.71 17.00 -8.34
C GLY A 65 11.66 17.04 -7.24
N VAL A 66 11.01 15.89 -6.93
CA VAL A 66 10.08 15.76 -5.82
C VAL A 66 10.88 15.53 -4.53
N ASP A 67 10.70 16.40 -3.54
CA ASP A 67 11.46 16.34 -2.29
C ASP A 67 10.92 15.30 -1.31
N THR A 68 9.61 15.07 -1.31
CA THR A 68 8.98 14.12 -0.39
C THR A 68 7.69 13.56 -1.01
N GLN A 69 7.49 12.26 -0.88
CA GLN A 69 6.24 11.60 -1.23
C GLN A 69 5.58 10.99 0.01
N VAL A 70 4.27 11.22 0.17
CA VAL A 70 3.47 10.64 1.25
C VAL A 70 2.81 9.36 0.75
N LEU A 71 3.37 8.20 1.08
CA LEU A 71 2.83 6.91 0.66
C LEU A 71 1.42 6.69 1.22
N SER A 72 0.51 6.28 0.37
CA SER A 72 -0.84 5.89 0.77
C SER A 72 -1.23 4.55 0.14
N PHE A 73 -1.97 3.76 0.91
CA PHE A 73 -2.63 2.56 0.42
C PHE A 73 -4.05 2.93 -0.02
N THR A 74 -4.49 2.42 -1.18
CA THR A 74 -5.77 2.82 -1.79
C THR A 74 -6.71 1.62 -2.01
N THR A 75 -7.70 1.79 -2.88
CA THR A 75 -8.65 0.74 -3.27
C THR A 75 -7.94 -0.55 -3.71
N PRO A 76 -8.49 -1.71 -3.34
CA PRO A 76 -9.76 -1.93 -2.64
C PRO A 76 -9.72 -1.61 -1.15
N GLY A 77 -8.57 -1.28 -0.56
CA GLY A 77 -8.40 -1.16 0.88
C GLY A 77 -8.40 -2.55 1.56
N VAL A 78 -8.19 -2.56 2.86
CA VAL A 78 -8.23 -3.81 3.65
C VAL A 78 -9.63 -4.14 4.15
N HIS A 79 -10.52 -3.15 4.23
CA HIS A 79 -11.86 -3.27 4.81
C HIS A 79 -12.86 -4.08 3.96
N VAL A 80 -12.50 -4.46 2.73
CA VAL A 80 -13.29 -5.38 1.89
C VAL A 80 -13.14 -6.84 2.32
N GLU A 81 -12.14 -7.12 3.14
CA GLU A 81 -11.84 -8.46 3.65
C GLU A 81 -12.63 -8.78 4.94
N ALA A 82 -12.63 -10.05 5.32
CA ALA A 82 -13.13 -10.44 6.64
C ALA A 82 -12.32 -9.72 7.75
N PRO A 83 -12.93 -9.32 8.89
CA PRO A 83 -12.27 -8.48 9.88
C PRO A 83 -10.88 -8.95 10.33
N ALA A 84 -10.71 -10.24 10.60
CA ALA A 84 -9.41 -10.79 11.02
C ALA A 84 -8.33 -10.63 9.95
N LEU A 85 -8.66 -10.86 8.68
CA LEU A 85 -7.74 -10.66 7.56
C LEU A 85 -7.47 -9.17 7.32
N ALA A 86 -8.49 -8.31 7.47
CA ALA A 86 -8.32 -6.87 7.33
C ALA A 86 -7.31 -6.32 8.35
N VAL A 87 -7.36 -6.79 9.60
CA VAL A 87 -6.40 -6.43 10.65
C VAL A 87 -4.99 -6.88 10.29
N GLU A 88 -4.84 -8.15 9.90
CA GLU A 88 -3.54 -8.70 9.50
C GLU A 88 -2.92 -7.92 8.33
N LEU A 89 -3.70 -7.67 7.28
CA LEU A 89 -3.24 -6.92 6.11
C LEU A 89 -2.87 -5.47 6.46
N ALA A 90 -3.66 -4.79 7.31
CA ALA A 90 -3.35 -3.43 7.74
C ALA A 90 -1.99 -3.38 8.45
N GLN A 91 -1.73 -4.31 9.38
CA GLN A 91 -0.45 -4.41 10.08
C GLN A 91 0.72 -4.66 9.13
N GLN A 92 0.58 -5.61 8.22
CA GLN A 92 1.62 -5.93 7.22
C GLN A 92 1.94 -4.74 6.31
N ILE A 93 0.92 -4.02 5.84
CA ILE A 93 1.08 -2.84 4.98
C ILE A 93 1.78 -1.71 5.75
N ASN A 94 1.31 -1.40 6.96
CA ASN A 94 1.89 -0.33 7.78
C ASN A 94 3.35 -0.64 8.15
N ASP A 95 3.67 -1.89 8.46
CA ASP A 95 5.04 -2.32 8.72
C ASP A 95 5.93 -2.20 7.47
N ALA A 96 5.39 -2.51 6.30
CA ALA A 96 6.10 -2.32 5.03
C ALA A 96 6.37 -0.83 4.76
N PHE A 97 5.38 0.03 4.97
CA PHE A 97 5.53 1.48 4.82
C PHE A 97 6.57 2.04 5.80
N ALA A 98 6.51 1.63 7.07
CA ALA A 98 7.48 2.04 8.07
C ALA A 98 8.92 1.60 7.71
N ARG A 99 9.10 0.42 7.10
CA ARG A 99 10.40 -0.02 6.58
C ARG A 99 10.90 0.90 5.47
N VAL A 100 10.06 1.23 4.49
CA VAL A 100 10.42 2.15 3.39
C VAL A 100 10.84 3.52 3.94
N VAL A 101 10.04 4.09 4.84
CA VAL A 101 10.32 5.40 5.46
C VAL A 101 11.68 5.39 6.19
N ARG A 102 11.99 4.31 6.90
CA ARG A 102 13.29 4.16 7.58
C ARG A 102 14.47 3.99 6.62
N GLN A 103 14.28 3.25 5.54
CA GLN A 103 15.35 2.95 4.56
C GLN A 103 15.65 4.12 3.64
N LYS A 104 14.62 4.85 3.23
CA LYS A 104 14.68 5.96 2.27
C LYS A 104 14.45 7.31 2.98
N LYS A 105 15.25 7.59 4.02
CA LYS A 105 15.09 8.74 4.90
C LYS A 105 14.94 10.07 4.14
N GLY A 106 13.88 10.81 4.45
CA GLY A 106 13.60 12.14 3.92
C GLY A 106 12.81 12.15 2.61
N LEU A 107 12.90 11.11 1.78
CA LEU A 107 12.17 11.05 0.52
C LEU A 107 10.73 10.55 0.72
N PHE A 108 10.52 9.61 1.63
CA PHE A 108 9.19 9.06 1.90
C PHE A 108 8.72 9.34 3.34
N THR A 109 7.44 9.59 3.46
CA THR A 109 6.64 9.45 4.67
C THR A 109 5.38 8.65 4.33
N SER A 110 4.52 8.31 5.28
CA SER A 110 3.37 7.47 4.99
C SER A 110 2.15 7.81 5.84
N LEU A 111 0.98 7.48 5.30
CA LEU A 111 -0.28 7.41 6.03
C LEU A 111 -0.51 5.95 6.46
N ALA A 112 -1.01 5.74 7.68
CA ALA A 112 -1.40 4.43 8.13
C ALA A 112 -2.72 4.00 7.46
N THR A 113 -2.80 2.73 7.02
CA THR A 113 -4.06 2.11 6.64
C THR A 113 -4.69 1.42 7.84
N LEU A 114 -6.02 1.47 7.95
CA LEU A 114 -6.74 0.96 9.11
C LEU A 114 -7.82 -0.04 8.68
N PRO A 115 -8.09 -1.09 9.47
CA PRO A 115 -9.15 -2.06 9.22
C PRO A 115 -10.51 -1.48 9.64
N LEU A 116 -11.05 -0.54 8.84
CA LEU A 116 -12.24 0.26 9.20
C LEU A 116 -13.52 -0.54 9.38
N ASN A 117 -13.54 -1.80 8.98
CA ASN A 117 -14.62 -2.75 9.27
C ASN A 117 -14.54 -3.36 10.69
N ASP A 118 -13.49 -3.02 11.45
CA ASP A 118 -13.35 -3.30 12.89
C ASP A 118 -12.86 -2.03 13.61
N PRO A 119 -13.77 -1.20 14.16
CA PRO A 119 -13.39 0.05 14.81
C PRO A 119 -12.46 -0.10 16.02
N ALA A 120 -12.63 -1.18 16.80
CA ALA A 120 -11.79 -1.42 17.97
C ALA A 120 -10.36 -1.76 17.58
N GLU A 121 -10.19 -2.62 16.58
CA GLU A 121 -8.87 -2.96 16.03
C GLU A 121 -8.26 -1.77 15.24
N SER A 122 -9.09 -0.93 14.62
CA SER A 122 -8.60 0.30 13.95
C SER A 122 -7.94 1.26 14.94
N VAL A 123 -8.49 1.42 16.13
CA VAL A 123 -7.88 2.26 17.19
C VAL A 123 -6.54 1.69 17.63
N LYS A 124 -6.49 0.37 17.91
CA LYS A 124 -5.24 -0.32 18.29
C LYS A 124 -4.17 -0.21 17.20
N GLU A 125 -4.55 -0.43 15.95
CA GLU A 125 -3.60 -0.36 14.83
C GLU A 125 -3.10 1.08 14.61
N ARG A 126 -3.96 2.09 14.76
CA ARG A 126 -3.51 3.49 14.73
C ARG A 126 -2.46 3.76 15.80
N GLU A 127 -2.69 3.31 17.04
CA GLU A 127 -1.74 3.51 18.14
C GLU A 127 -0.43 2.77 17.91
N ARG A 128 -0.49 1.57 17.32
CA ARG A 128 0.70 0.76 17.01
C ARG A 128 1.54 1.35 15.88
N ALA A 129 0.90 1.91 14.84
CA ALA A 129 1.55 2.36 13.62
C ALA A 129 2.13 3.78 13.72
N MET A 130 1.72 4.55 14.73
CA MET A 130 2.17 5.94 14.97
C MET A 130 3.31 6.00 16.00
#